data_7b200439d89b13649283d1461ea7bcb6
#
_entry.id   7b200439d89b13649283d1461ea7bcb6
#
_cell.length_a   1.000
_cell.length_b   1.000
_cell.length_c   1.000
_cell.angle_alpha   90.00
_cell.angle_beta   90.00
_cell.angle_gamma   90.00
#
_symmetry.space_group_name_H-M   'P 1'
#
loop_
_entity.id
_entity.type
_entity.pdbx_description
1 polymer ?
#
loop_
_entity_poly.entity_id
_entity_poly.type
_entity_poly.pdbx_seq_one_letter_code
_entity_poly.pdbx_strand_id
1 'polypeptide(L)'
;EIAPLRTAGATVYACPNAKFTWLMDENDKAQARAVSADALEKALAQPFDLLVLDEACAALKSNILDEALLRKAAAFAKDGREVVVTGRDPAPWLQDAADYSTEMQMHKHPYTQGIAAREGVEY
;
A
#
# COMPACT_ATOMS: atom_id res chain seq x y z
N GLU A 1 -7.22 -11.70 -4.63
CA GLU A 1 -5.82 -11.32 -4.96
C GLU A 1 -4.78 -12.01 -4.06
N ILE A 2 -5.01 -12.09 -2.74
CA ILE A 2 -4.02 -12.61 -1.78
C ILE A 2 -3.66 -14.07 -2.02
N ALA A 3 -4.65 -14.94 -2.27
CA ALA A 3 -4.41 -16.37 -2.44
C ALA A 3 -3.51 -16.68 -3.66
N PRO A 4 -3.74 -16.11 -4.85
CA PRO A 4 -2.84 -16.26 -5.99
C PRO A 4 -1.41 -15.79 -5.72
N LEU A 5 -1.23 -14.67 -5.03
CA LEU A 5 0.10 -14.16 -4.67
C LEU A 5 0.86 -15.14 -3.75
N ARG A 6 0.18 -15.67 -2.74
CA ARG A 6 0.77 -16.68 -1.85
C ARG A 6 1.12 -17.97 -2.59
N THR A 7 0.26 -18.40 -3.52
CA THR A 7 0.52 -19.57 -4.36
C THR A 7 1.75 -19.35 -5.27
N ALA A 8 1.96 -18.11 -5.71
CA ALA A 8 3.14 -17.72 -6.47
C ALA A 8 4.42 -17.57 -5.61
N GLY A 9 4.34 -17.78 -4.30
CA GLY A 9 5.49 -17.75 -3.40
C GLY A 9 5.71 -16.41 -2.70
N ALA A 10 4.83 -15.41 -2.88
CA ALA A 10 4.93 -14.14 -2.17
C ALA A 10 4.49 -14.28 -0.70
N THR A 11 5.22 -13.62 0.20
CA THR A 11 4.76 -13.40 1.57
C THR A 11 3.82 -12.19 1.57
N VAL A 12 2.57 -12.40 1.98
CA VAL A 12 1.54 -11.35 1.94
C VAL A 12 1.05 -11.04 3.35
N TYR A 13 1.23 -9.79 3.75
CA TYR A 13 0.65 -9.20 4.96
C TYR A 13 -0.56 -8.37 4.54
N ALA A 14 -1.70 -8.63 5.11
CA ALA A 14 -2.92 -7.89 4.82
C ALA A 14 -3.67 -7.59 6.11
N CYS A 15 -4.36 -6.46 6.14
CA CYS A 15 -5.28 -6.13 7.22
C CYS A 15 -6.60 -6.88 6.99
N PRO A 16 -6.95 -7.90 7.78
CA PRO A 16 -8.22 -8.61 7.61
C PRO A 16 -9.37 -7.68 7.98
N ASN A 17 -10.46 -7.72 7.21
CA ASN A 17 -11.70 -6.99 7.49
C ASN A 17 -11.53 -5.47 7.63
N ALA A 18 -10.61 -4.87 6.88
CA ALA A 18 -10.43 -3.43 6.89
C ALA A 18 -11.73 -2.73 6.45
N LYS A 19 -12.24 -1.83 7.30
CA LYS A 19 -13.30 -0.91 6.91
C LYS A 19 -12.76 0.06 5.86
N PHE A 20 -13.62 0.57 5.01
CA PHE A 20 -13.24 1.69 4.16
C PHE A 20 -12.84 2.91 5.01
N THR A 21 -11.77 3.58 4.64
CA THR A 21 -11.18 4.67 5.44
C THR A 21 -12.16 5.80 5.76
N TRP A 22 -13.12 6.08 4.87
CA TRP A 22 -14.18 7.08 5.08
C TRP A 22 -15.28 6.65 6.06
N LEU A 23 -15.30 5.38 6.48
CA LEU A 23 -16.20 4.83 7.50
C LEU A 23 -15.50 4.62 8.86
N MET A 24 -14.20 4.92 8.94
CA MET A 24 -13.42 4.73 10.15
C MET A 24 -13.56 5.93 11.09
N ASP A 25 -13.87 5.66 12.35
CA ASP A 25 -13.69 6.63 13.43
C ASP A 25 -12.21 6.68 13.90
N GLU A 26 -11.88 7.52 14.86
CA GLU A 26 -10.51 7.66 15.36
C GLU A 26 -9.98 6.39 16.06
N ASN A 27 -10.86 5.59 16.64
CA ASN A 27 -10.50 4.32 17.29
C ASN A 27 -10.20 3.25 16.23
N ASP A 28 -11.03 3.18 15.18
CA ASP A 28 -10.79 2.32 14.01
C ASP A 28 -9.45 2.66 13.32
N LYS A 29 -9.15 3.95 13.15
CA LYS A 29 -7.87 4.41 12.57
C LYS A 29 -6.67 4.05 13.44
N ALA A 30 -6.78 4.23 14.76
CA ALA A 30 -5.72 3.86 15.69
C ALA A 30 -5.41 2.35 15.62
N GLN A 31 -6.45 1.53 15.56
CA GLN A 31 -6.31 0.08 15.41
C GLN A 31 -5.71 -0.28 14.05
N ALA A 32 -6.20 0.31 12.98
CA ALA A 32 -5.67 0.08 11.63
C ALA A 32 -4.19 0.48 11.53
N ARG A 33 -3.79 1.60 12.17
CA ARG A 33 -2.40 2.03 12.25
C ARG A 33 -1.52 1.01 12.97
N ALA A 34 -1.98 0.47 14.10
CA ALA A 34 -1.24 -0.54 14.84
C ALA A 34 -1.03 -1.83 14.02
N VAL A 35 -2.08 -2.27 13.29
CA VAL A 35 -2.01 -3.43 12.40
C VAL A 35 -1.07 -3.18 11.22
N SER A 36 -1.15 -2.00 10.60
CA SER A 36 -0.27 -1.62 9.48
C SER A 36 1.19 -1.55 9.92
N ALA A 37 1.46 -0.99 11.10
CA ALA A 37 2.81 -0.92 11.67
C ALA A 37 3.37 -2.33 11.92
N ASP A 38 2.62 -3.19 12.60
CA ASP A 38 3.03 -4.58 12.87
C ASP A 38 3.31 -5.36 11.58
N ALA A 39 2.44 -5.21 10.58
CA ALA A 39 2.60 -5.87 9.28
C ALA A 39 3.87 -5.41 8.55
N LEU A 40 4.11 -4.09 8.50
CA LEU A 40 5.28 -3.53 7.84
C LEU A 40 6.57 -3.84 8.58
N GLU A 41 6.59 -3.77 9.92
CA GLU A 41 7.74 -4.17 10.72
C GLU A 41 8.11 -5.66 10.52
N LYS A 42 7.11 -6.53 10.48
CA LYS A 42 7.32 -7.95 10.16
C LYS A 42 7.87 -8.16 8.76
N ALA A 43 7.37 -7.42 7.77
CA ALA A 43 7.89 -7.48 6.40
C ALA A 43 9.35 -7.02 6.33
N LEU A 44 9.69 -5.92 6.99
CA LEU A 44 11.06 -5.38 7.02
C LEU A 44 12.05 -6.24 7.81
N ALA A 45 11.56 -7.08 8.70
CA ALA A 45 12.39 -8.02 9.48
C ALA A 45 12.78 -9.30 8.69
N GLN A 46 12.15 -9.54 7.54
CA GLN A 46 12.45 -10.68 6.67
C GLN A 46 13.39 -10.25 5.53
N PRO A 47 14.20 -11.16 5.00
CA PRO A 47 14.92 -10.91 3.75
C PRO A 47 13.93 -10.81 2.60
N PHE A 48 14.14 -9.84 1.71
CA PHE A 48 13.36 -9.65 0.49
C PHE A 48 14.23 -9.04 -0.62
N ASP A 49 13.88 -9.34 -1.86
CA ASP A 49 14.42 -8.69 -3.05
C ASP A 49 13.47 -7.58 -3.50
N LEU A 50 12.16 -7.79 -3.36
CA LEU A 50 11.10 -6.85 -3.71
C LEU A 50 10.09 -6.70 -2.57
N LEU A 51 9.86 -5.47 -2.13
CA LEU A 51 8.79 -5.08 -1.21
C LEU A 51 7.77 -4.23 -1.95
N VAL A 52 6.51 -4.65 -1.96
CA VAL A 52 5.39 -3.87 -2.52
C VAL A 52 4.50 -3.39 -1.38
N LEU A 53 4.34 -2.07 -1.28
CA LEU A 53 3.47 -1.39 -0.33
C LEU A 53 2.25 -0.84 -1.09
N ASP A 54 1.23 -1.68 -1.20
CA ASP A 54 0.03 -1.37 -1.96
C ASP A 54 -0.88 -0.39 -1.23
N GLU A 55 -1.35 0.65 -1.95
CA GLU A 55 -2.16 1.76 -1.43
C GLU A 55 -1.55 2.51 -0.23
N ALA A 56 -0.22 2.47 -0.06
CA ALA A 56 0.44 3.09 1.09
C ALA A 56 0.33 4.61 1.08
N CYS A 57 0.21 5.27 -0.08
CA CYS A 57 -0.02 6.71 -0.15
C CYS A 57 -1.38 7.08 0.47
N ALA A 58 -2.43 6.32 0.18
CA ALA A 58 -3.75 6.52 0.77
C ALA A 58 -3.76 6.22 2.27
N ALA A 59 -3.04 5.18 2.70
CA ALA A 59 -2.88 4.81 4.11
C ALA A 59 -2.18 5.92 4.91
N LEU A 60 -1.12 6.52 4.36
CA LEU A 60 -0.42 7.65 4.95
C LEU A 60 -1.36 8.86 5.09
N LYS A 61 -2.04 9.25 4.01
CA LYS A 61 -2.98 10.38 3.98
C LYS A 61 -4.14 10.22 4.97
N SER A 62 -4.61 8.99 5.17
CA SER A 62 -5.70 8.66 6.09
C SER A 62 -5.24 8.46 7.54
N ASN A 63 -3.95 8.66 7.82
CA ASN A 63 -3.35 8.50 9.14
C ASN A 63 -3.46 7.05 9.70
N ILE A 64 -3.44 6.05 8.83
CA ILE A 64 -3.40 4.61 9.18
C ILE A 64 -2.05 3.95 8.87
N LEU A 65 -1.09 4.73 8.40
CA LEU A 65 0.32 4.36 8.26
C LEU A 65 1.18 5.49 8.78
N ASP A 66 2.20 5.16 9.58
CA ASP A 66 3.14 6.14 10.12
C ASP A 66 4.17 6.54 9.04
N GLU A 67 4.40 7.86 8.90
CA GLU A 67 5.33 8.40 7.92
C GLU A 67 6.78 7.96 8.20
N ALA A 68 7.19 7.92 9.46
CA ALA A 68 8.56 7.51 9.81
C ALA A 68 8.80 6.05 9.43
N LEU A 69 7.79 5.19 9.58
CA LEU A 69 7.87 3.79 9.20
C LEU A 69 7.90 3.62 7.67
N LEU A 70 7.11 4.41 6.92
CA LEU A 70 7.16 4.41 5.46
C LEU A 70 8.51 4.92 4.95
N ARG A 71 9.08 5.97 5.56
CA ARG A 71 10.45 6.44 5.25
C ARG A 71 11.51 5.37 5.52
N LYS A 72 11.36 4.65 6.62
CA LYS A 72 12.23 3.51 6.93
C LYS A 72 12.13 2.43 5.85
N ALA A 73 10.92 2.10 5.41
CA ALA A 73 10.72 1.11 4.34
C ALA A 73 11.34 1.56 3.01
N ALA A 74 11.11 2.81 2.60
CA ALA A 74 11.71 3.38 1.38
C ALA A 74 13.25 3.34 1.42
N ALA A 75 13.87 3.55 2.57
CA ALA A 75 15.31 3.49 2.73
C ALA A 75 15.93 2.09 2.52
N PHE A 76 15.12 1.03 2.41
CA PHE A 76 15.57 -0.29 2.02
C PHE A 76 15.79 -0.45 0.51
N ALA A 77 15.35 0.50 -0.33
CA ALA A 77 15.60 0.50 -1.77
C ALA A 77 17.09 0.77 -2.07
N LYS A 78 17.93 -0.24 -1.84
CA LYS A 78 19.38 -0.21 -2.03
C LYS A 78 19.93 -1.64 -1.98
N ASP A 79 21.18 -1.78 -2.38
CA ASP A 79 21.93 -3.06 -2.29
C ASP A 79 21.21 -4.21 -3.01
N GLY A 80 20.59 -3.91 -4.18
CA GLY A 80 19.87 -4.88 -5.00
C GLY A 80 18.45 -5.19 -4.52
N ARG A 81 17.93 -4.43 -3.56
CA ARG A 81 16.53 -4.52 -3.14
C ARG A 81 15.70 -3.42 -3.79
N GLU A 82 14.48 -3.78 -4.16
CA GLU A 82 13.50 -2.88 -4.75
C GLU A 82 12.32 -2.62 -3.78
N VAL A 83 11.87 -1.38 -3.73
CA VAL A 83 10.68 -0.99 -2.96
C VAL A 83 9.71 -0.28 -3.88
N VAL A 84 8.50 -0.81 -3.99
CA VAL A 84 7.41 -0.23 -4.78
C VAL A 84 6.35 0.30 -3.83
N VAL A 85 5.97 1.54 -4.01
CA VAL A 85 4.89 2.19 -3.24
C VAL A 85 3.81 2.62 -4.21
N THR A 86 2.57 2.22 -3.97
CA THR A 86 1.43 2.60 -4.80
C THR A 86 0.44 3.46 -4.04
N GLY A 87 -0.46 4.09 -4.78
CA GLY A 87 -1.57 4.85 -4.24
C GLY A 87 -1.76 6.21 -4.92
N ARG A 88 -2.71 6.97 -4.39
CA ARG A 88 -3.06 8.31 -4.89
C ARG A 88 -2.44 9.40 -4.04
N ASP A 89 -2.17 10.54 -4.65
CA ASP A 89 -1.65 11.74 -3.99
C ASP A 89 -0.40 11.44 -3.14
N PRO A 90 0.70 10.95 -3.72
CA PRO A 90 1.93 10.65 -2.97
C PRO A 90 2.46 11.91 -2.29
N ALA A 91 2.97 11.75 -1.07
CA ALA A 91 3.61 12.83 -0.36
C ALA A 91 4.82 13.35 -1.15
N PRO A 92 5.10 14.66 -1.18
CA PRO A 92 6.20 15.24 -1.96
C PRO A 92 7.55 14.57 -1.67
N TRP A 93 7.85 14.32 -0.41
CA TRP A 93 9.10 13.66 -0.02
C TRP A 93 9.26 12.25 -0.62
N LEU A 94 8.15 11.55 -0.86
CA LEU A 94 8.18 10.19 -1.44
C LEU A 94 8.51 10.26 -2.94
N GLN A 95 7.95 11.25 -3.64
CA GLN A 95 8.30 11.52 -5.04
C GLN A 95 9.77 11.96 -5.18
N ASP A 96 10.25 12.81 -4.27
CA ASP A 96 11.64 13.27 -4.26
C ASP A 96 12.65 12.14 -3.95
N ALA A 97 12.23 11.15 -3.16
CA ALA A 97 13.06 10.01 -2.78
C ALA A 97 13.05 8.86 -3.81
N ALA A 98 12.08 8.85 -4.72
CA ALA A 98 11.91 7.77 -5.68
C ALA A 98 12.87 7.91 -6.87
N ASP A 99 13.49 6.80 -7.30
CA ASP A 99 14.26 6.74 -8.54
C ASP A 99 13.34 6.76 -9.77
N TYR A 100 12.12 6.23 -9.62
CA TYR A 100 11.09 6.21 -10.65
C TYR A 100 9.76 6.66 -10.06
N SER A 101 9.12 7.66 -10.66
CA SER A 101 7.77 8.10 -10.33
C SER A 101 6.92 8.10 -11.59
N THR A 102 5.85 7.28 -11.59
CA THR A 102 4.94 7.14 -12.73
C THR A 102 3.52 7.47 -12.30
N GLU A 103 2.89 8.37 -13.03
CA GLU A 103 1.47 8.67 -12.86
C GLU A 103 0.65 7.95 -13.93
N MET A 104 -0.37 7.20 -13.48
CA MET A 104 -1.35 6.58 -14.37
C MET A 104 -2.60 7.46 -14.46
N GLN A 105 -2.77 8.13 -15.60
CA GLN A 105 -3.91 9.02 -15.82
C GLN A 105 -5.13 8.25 -16.34
N MET A 106 -6.25 8.45 -15.67
CA MET A 106 -7.53 7.88 -16.07
C MET A 106 -8.15 8.67 -17.23
N HIS A 107 -8.05 8.18 -18.46
CA HIS A 107 -8.75 8.75 -19.61
C HIS A 107 -10.21 8.27 -19.73
N LYS A 108 -10.47 7.00 -19.36
CA LYS A 108 -11.81 6.40 -19.29
C LYS A 108 -11.86 5.39 -18.16
N HIS A 109 -12.99 5.30 -17.50
CA HIS A 109 -13.20 4.29 -16.46
C HIS A 109 -14.65 3.84 -16.45
N PRO A 110 -14.95 2.53 -16.35
CA PRO A 110 -16.32 2.00 -16.30
C PRO A 110 -17.18 2.63 -15.19
N TYR A 111 -16.55 2.94 -14.04
CA TYR A 111 -17.22 3.58 -12.91
C TYR A 111 -17.90 4.91 -13.27
N THR A 112 -17.31 5.71 -14.16
CA THR A 112 -17.91 6.98 -14.61
C THR A 112 -19.16 6.79 -15.45
N GLN A 113 -19.40 5.55 -15.92
CA GLN A 113 -20.59 5.13 -16.66
C GLN A 113 -21.56 4.33 -15.79
N GLY A 114 -21.36 4.31 -14.47
CA GLY A 114 -22.21 3.56 -13.53
C GLY A 114 -22.01 2.04 -13.57
N ILE A 115 -20.95 1.55 -14.19
CA ILE A 115 -20.61 0.13 -14.21
C ILE A 115 -19.91 -0.22 -12.90
N ALA A 116 -20.50 -1.18 -12.16
CA ALA A 116 -19.93 -1.66 -10.90
C ALA A 116 -18.64 -2.46 -11.14
N ALA A 117 -17.81 -2.53 -10.09
CA ALA A 117 -16.61 -3.38 -10.08
C ALA A 117 -16.95 -4.86 -10.33
N ARG A 118 -16.11 -5.54 -11.11
CA ARG A 118 -16.34 -6.92 -11.57
C ARG A 118 -15.30 -7.84 -10.97
N GLU A 119 -15.74 -9.03 -10.56
CA GLU A 119 -14.85 -10.07 -10.05
C GLU A 119 -13.82 -10.50 -11.11
N GLY A 120 -12.56 -10.63 -10.67
CA GLY A 120 -11.45 -11.02 -11.55
C GLY A 120 -10.96 -9.93 -12.49
N VAL A 121 -11.53 -8.70 -12.41
CA VAL A 121 -11.10 -7.54 -13.21
C VAL A 121 -10.72 -6.37 -12.31
N GLU A 122 -11.65 -5.89 -11.49
CA GLU A 122 -11.40 -4.79 -10.56
C GLU A 122 -11.20 -5.27 -9.11
N TYR A 123 -11.51 -6.52 -8.78
CA TYR A 123 -11.27 -7.13 -7.45
C TYR A 123 -11.12 -8.66 -7.54
#